data_4159127268f5e39f3120e82b5de8885b
#
_entry.id   4159127268f5e39f3120e82b5de8885b
#
_cell.length_a   1.000
_cell.length_b   1.000
_cell.length_c   1.000
_cell.angle_alpha   90.00
_cell.angle_beta   90.00
_cell.angle_gamma   90.00
#
_symmetry.space_group_name_H-M   'P 1'
#
loop_
_entity.id
_entity.type
_entity.pdbx_description
1 polymer ?
#
loop_
_entity_poly.entity_id
_entity_poly.type
_entity_poly.pdbx_seq_one_letter_code
_entity_poly.pdbx_strand_id
1 'polypeptide(L)'
;MALGKESDKSLATAFQDLRELKVDVAYPFLLALYHDYKNGVLSHEDFLSIIRLIESYVFRRAVCAIPTNSLNKTFATFYKVINKEKYLESIQVHFLNLPSYRRFPNDDEFKRELKVRDLYNFRSRSYWLRRLENDKRRERVEEFTIEHIMPQNENLSAKWREELGSDWQRIHKELLHTLGNLTLTRYNSRYSDRPFAEKRDIEDGFKHSPLYLNIGLGQCEKWDEAAIHARADRLAELAVQVWQAPSLPEEVLAVYRGQPENKTSYSLSDYPFLADGL
;
A
#
# COMPACT_ATOMS: atom_id res chain seq x y z
N MET A 1 -17.17 -6.41 9.17
CA MET A 1 -16.25 -5.82 8.16
C MET A 1 -16.47 -4.31 7.99
N ALA A 2 -17.45 -3.89 7.21
CA ALA A 2 -17.66 -2.45 6.91
C ALA A 2 -17.88 -1.55 8.14
N LEU A 3 -18.48 -2.06 9.20
CA LEU A 3 -18.80 -1.32 10.43
C LEU A 3 -17.67 -1.34 11.49
N GLY A 4 -16.52 -1.96 11.21
CA GLY A 4 -15.41 -2.01 12.16
C GLY A 4 -15.67 -2.85 13.42
N LYS A 5 -16.57 -3.82 13.36
CA LYS A 5 -16.98 -4.67 14.49
C LYS A 5 -16.31 -6.06 14.49
N GLU A 6 -15.20 -6.22 13.77
CA GLU A 6 -14.44 -7.46 13.80
C GLU A 6 -13.71 -7.61 15.13
N SER A 7 -13.88 -8.76 15.79
CA SER A 7 -13.26 -9.06 17.09
C SER A 7 -11.80 -9.50 16.99
N ASP A 8 -11.43 -10.12 15.88
CA ASP A 8 -10.03 -10.46 15.61
C ASP A 8 -9.25 -9.22 15.21
N LYS A 9 -8.19 -8.91 15.97
CA LYS A 9 -7.41 -7.67 15.79
C LYS A 9 -6.69 -7.62 14.43
N SER A 10 -6.22 -8.74 13.92
CA SER A 10 -5.48 -8.80 12.66
C SER A 10 -6.42 -8.57 11.47
N LEU A 11 -7.59 -9.21 11.49
CA LEU A 11 -8.63 -9.00 10.48
C LEU A 11 -9.23 -7.60 10.58
N ALA A 12 -9.49 -7.10 11.80
CA ALA A 12 -9.99 -5.73 12.00
C ALA A 12 -9.05 -4.68 11.40
N THR A 13 -7.74 -4.87 11.62
CA THR A 13 -6.68 -4.01 11.05
C THR A 13 -6.68 -4.10 9.51
N ALA A 14 -6.72 -5.31 8.95
CA ALA A 14 -6.71 -5.50 7.50
C ALA A 14 -7.95 -4.88 6.84
N PHE A 15 -9.13 -5.03 7.44
CA PHE A 15 -10.35 -4.39 6.96
C PHE A 15 -10.33 -2.87 7.10
N GLN A 16 -9.69 -2.33 8.14
CA GLN A 16 -9.51 -0.89 8.27
C GLN A 16 -8.64 -0.35 7.13
N ASP A 17 -7.54 -1.02 6.81
CA ASP A 17 -6.65 -0.64 5.71
C ASP A 17 -7.39 -0.66 4.36
N LEU A 18 -8.22 -1.67 4.09
CA LEU A 18 -9.07 -1.72 2.88
C LEU A 18 -10.09 -0.57 2.82
N ARG A 19 -10.71 -0.21 3.95
CA ARG A 19 -11.65 0.93 4.01
C ARG A 19 -10.96 2.25 3.68
N GLU A 20 -9.75 2.45 4.18
CA GLU A 20 -8.97 3.65 3.89
C GLU A 20 -8.56 3.73 2.42
N LEU A 21 -8.31 2.58 1.78
CA LEU A 21 -8.09 2.47 0.33
C LEU A 21 -9.37 2.68 -0.48
N LYS A 22 -10.56 2.65 0.15
CA LYS A 22 -11.86 2.77 -0.51
C LYS A 22 -12.08 1.69 -1.60
N VAL A 23 -11.88 0.42 -1.21
CA VAL A 23 -11.97 -0.77 -2.10
C VAL A 23 -13.37 -1.39 -2.02
N ASP A 24 -14.41 -0.58 -2.10
CA ASP A 24 -15.80 -1.04 -1.91
C ASP A 24 -16.21 -2.14 -2.89
N VAL A 25 -15.66 -2.11 -4.10
CA VAL A 25 -15.91 -3.10 -5.15
C VAL A 25 -15.45 -4.53 -4.80
N ALA A 26 -14.58 -4.70 -3.80
CA ALA A 26 -14.16 -6.00 -3.31
C ALA A 26 -15.09 -6.59 -2.23
N TYR A 27 -16.00 -5.79 -1.65
CA TYR A 27 -16.82 -6.24 -0.52
C TYR A 27 -17.70 -7.46 -0.81
N PRO A 28 -18.37 -7.60 -1.95
CA PRO A 28 -19.12 -8.82 -2.25
C PRO A 28 -18.23 -10.05 -2.19
N PHE A 29 -17.06 -10.01 -2.82
CA PHE A 29 -16.06 -11.08 -2.77
C PHE A 29 -15.57 -11.35 -1.34
N LEU A 30 -15.18 -10.31 -0.60
CA LEU A 30 -14.74 -10.42 0.79
C LEU A 30 -15.82 -10.99 1.72
N LEU A 31 -17.10 -10.72 1.45
CA LEU A 31 -18.21 -11.24 2.24
C LEU A 31 -18.35 -12.76 2.07
N ALA A 32 -18.18 -13.27 0.86
CA ALA A 32 -18.17 -14.72 0.62
C ALA A 32 -16.97 -15.40 1.29
N LEU A 33 -15.78 -14.81 1.20
CA LEU A 33 -14.59 -15.32 1.91
C LEU A 33 -14.82 -15.33 3.43
N TYR A 34 -15.43 -14.29 3.96
CA TYR A 34 -15.73 -14.18 5.39
C TYR A 34 -16.74 -15.26 5.83
N HIS A 35 -17.74 -15.56 5.00
CA HIS A 35 -18.68 -16.66 5.24
C HIS A 35 -17.94 -18.00 5.28
N ASP A 36 -17.09 -18.30 4.30
CA ASP A 36 -16.31 -19.54 4.28
C ASP A 36 -15.34 -19.62 5.48
N TYR A 37 -14.75 -18.50 5.90
CA TYR A 37 -13.95 -18.44 7.13
C TYR A 37 -14.77 -18.76 8.38
N LYS A 38 -15.97 -18.19 8.54
CA LYS A 38 -16.83 -18.45 9.71
C LYS A 38 -17.34 -19.88 9.75
N ASN A 39 -17.44 -20.55 8.61
CA ASN A 39 -17.83 -21.97 8.50
C ASN A 39 -16.64 -22.96 8.57
N GLY A 40 -15.43 -22.47 8.83
CA GLY A 40 -14.23 -23.31 8.94
C GLY A 40 -13.71 -23.89 7.62
N VAL A 41 -14.22 -23.41 6.47
CA VAL A 41 -13.76 -23.80 5.13
C VAL A 41 -12.48 -23.07 4.74
N LEU A 42 -12.35 -21.81 5.15
CA LEU A 42 -11.17 -20.96 4.93
C LEU A 42 -10.45 -20.73 6.26
N SER A 43 -9.15 -21.02 6.31
CA SER A 43 -8.35 -20.77 7.51
C SER A 43 -8.20 -19.27 7.80
N HIS A 44 -7.95 -18.91 9.06
CA HIS A 44 -7.67 -17.54 9.45
C HIS A 44 -6.45 -16.96 8.72
N GLU A 45 -5.39 -17.75 8.62
CA GLU A 45 -4.11 -17.36 8.00
C GLU A 45 -4.29 -17.07 6.50
N ASP A 46 -4.95 -17.99 5.79
CA ASP A 46 -5.24 -17.81 4.37
C ASP A 46 -6.16 -16.62 4.13
N PHE A 47 -7.20 -16.46 4.97
CA PHE A 47 -8.11 -15.33 4.83
C PHE A 47 -7.40 -13.99 5.01
N LEU A 48 -6.56 -13.86 6.05
CA LEU A 48 -5.75 -12.67 6.27
C LEU A 48 -4.81 -12.40 5.09
N SER A 49 -4.14 -13.45 4.59
CA SER A 49 -3.25 -13.36 3.44
C SER A 49 -3.97 -12.91 2.17
N ILE A 50 -5.18 -13.39 1.92
CA ILE A 50 -6.00 -12.97 0.79
C ILE A 50 -6.42 -11.51 0.91
N ILE A 51 -6.84 -11.05 2.10
CA ILE A 51 -7.16 -9.64 2.34
C ILE A 51 -5.93 -8.76 2.03
N ARG A 52 -4.73 -9.17 2.46
CA ARG A 52 -3.48 -8.46 2.18
C ARG A 52 -3.09 -8.46 0.71
N LEU A 53 -3.36 -9.53 -0.03
CA LEU A 53 -3.19 -9.56 -1.49
C LEU A 53 -4.15 -8.62 -2.21
N ILE A 54 -5.41 -8.54 -1.77
CA ILE A 54 -6.39 -7.57 -2.32
C ILE A 54 -5.94 -6.14 -2.05
N GLU A 55 -5.49 -5.84 -0.83
CA GLU A 55 -4.91 -4.55 -0.45
C GLU A 55 -3.75 -4.18 -1.36
N SER A 56 -2.78 -5.10 -1.49
CA SER A 56 -1.61 -4.92 -2.34
C SER A 56 -1.98 -4.69 -3.80
N TYR A 57 -2.86 -5.51 -4.36
CA TYR A 57 -3.32 -5.39 -5.73
C TYR A 57 -3.90 -4.02 -6.03
N VAL A 58 -4.80 -3.54 -5.19
CA VAL A 58 -5.47 -2.25 -5.40
C VAL A 58 -4.50 -1.08 -5.23
N PHE A 59 -3.65 -1.11 -4.19
CA PHE A 59 -2.69 -0.05 -3.95
C PHE A 59 -1.62 0.03 -5.05
N ARG A 60 -1.02 -1.10 -5.44
CA ARG A 60 -0.03 -1.15 -6.53
C ARG A 60 -0.62 -0.63 -7.84
N ARG A 61 -1.85 -1.03 -8.19
CA ARG A 61 -2.52 -0.52 -9.40
C ARG A 61 -2.75 0.99 -9.35
N ALA A 62 -3.16 1.51 -8.19
CA ALA A 62 -3.36 2.94 -8.02
C ALA A 62 -2.03 3.71 -8.17
N VAL A 63 -0.94 3.22 -7.59
CA VAL A 63 0.40 3.79 -7.76
C VAL A 63 0.85 3.75 -9.22
N CYS A 64 0.64 2.64 -9.91
CA CYS A 64 0.98 2.45 -11.34
C CYS A 64 -0.03 3.10 -12.31
N ALA A 65 -0.96 3.93 -11.82
CA ALA A 65 -1.98 4.62 -12.62
C ALA A 65 -2.84 3.68 -13.49
N ILE A 66 -3.03 2.42 -13.08
CA ILE A 66 -3.89 1.50 -13.81
C ILE A 66 -5.35 1.82 -13.48
N PRO A 67 -6.22 2.04 -14.49
CA PRO A 67 -7.60 2.43 -14.28
C PRO A 67 -8.39 1.45 -13.40
N THR A 68 -9.29 1.99 -12.56
CA THR A 68 -10.11 1.23 -11.61
C THR A 68 -11.37 0.61 -12.22
N ASN A 69 -11.75 1.00 -13.44
CA ASN A 69 -12.98 0.57 -14.11
C ASN A 69 -13.11 -0.95 -14.33
N SER A 70 -11.99 -1.68 -14.27
CA SER A 70 -11.98 -3.14 -14.41
C SER A 70 -12.06 -3.89 -13.08
N LEU A 71 -11.98 -3.21 -11.92
CA LEU A 71 -11.92 -3.87 -10.61
C LEU A 71 -13.17 -4.70 -10.32
N ASN A 72 -14.38 -4.18 -10.64
CA ASN A 72 -15.63 -4.94 -10.47
C ASN A 72 -15.58 -6.28 -11.20
N LYS A 73 -15.20 -6.25 -12.49
CA LYS A 73 -15.07 -7.46 -13.29
C LYS A 73 -13.99 -8.40 -12.77
N THR A 74 -12.90 -7.83 -12.26
CA THR A 74 -11.81 -8.63 -11.68
C THR A 74 -12.29 -9.39 -10.45
N PHE A 75 -12.88 -8.71 -9.46
CA PHE A 75 -13.36 -9.39 -8.26
C PHE A 75 -14.50 -10.39 -8.54
N ALA A 76 -15.38 -10.09 -9.49
CA ALA A 76 -16.42 -11.03 -9.92
C ALA A 76 -15.88 -12.34 -10.55
N THR A 77 -14.66 -12.32 -11.11
CA THR A 77 -14.06 -13.53 -11.69
C THR A 77 -13.46 -14.47 -10.64
N PHE A 78 -13.11 -13.98 -9.44
CA PHE A 78 -12.51 -14.80 -8.40
C PHE A 78 -13.42 -15.94 -7.93
N TYR A 79 -14.73 -15.75 -7.86
CA TYR A 79 -15.67 -16.80 -7.47
C TYR A 79 -15.56 -18.07 -8.34
N LYS A 80 -15.18 -17.90 -9.60
CA LYS A 80 -15.12 -19.00 -10.59
C LYS A 80 -13.87 -19.86 -10.47
N VAL A 81 -12.86 -19.37 -9.76
CA VAL A 81 -11.52 -19.97 -9.76
C VAL A 81 -11.10 -20.48 -8.39
N ILE A 82 -11.89 -20.22 -7.34
CA ILE A 82 -11.58 -20.70 -5.98
C ILE A 82 -11.60 -22.22 -5.94
N ASN A 83 -10.49 -22.79 -5.49
CA ASN A 83 -10.42 -24.17 -5.03
C ASN A 83 -10.40 -24.17 -3.50
N LYS A 84 -11.46 -24.70 -2.86
CA LYS A 84 -11.59 -24.66 -1.40
C LYS A 84 -10.55 -25.51 -0.66
N GLU A 85 -9.96 -26.50 -1.32
CA GLU A 85 -8.86 -27.32 -0.76
C GLU A 85 -7.51 -26.61 -0.85
N LYS A 86 -7.36 -25.64 -1.80
CA LYS A 86 -6.15 -24.85 -2.07
C LYS A 86 -6.51 -23.37 -2.21
N TYR A 87 -7.15 -22.84 -1.18
CA TYR A 87 -7.85 -21.56 -1.24
C TYR A 87 -6.93 -20.41 -1.64
N LEU A 88 -5.89 -20.14 -0.85
CA LEU A 88 -4.92 -19.09 -1.11
C LEU A 88 -4.18 -19.30 -2.43
N GLU A 89 -3.74 -20.53 -2.72
CA GLU A 89 -3.00 -20.88 -3.93
C GLU A 89 -3.82 -20.55 -5.18
N SER A 90 -5.11 -20.96 -5.23
CA SER A 90 -5.98 -20.68 -6.38
C SER A 90 -6.20 -19.20 -6.63
N ILE A 91 -6.29 -18.38 -5.59
CA ILE A 91 -6.42 -16.93 -5.67
C ILE A 91 -5.10 -16.30 -6.16
N GLN A 92 -3.96 -16.75 -5.66
CA GLN A 92 -2.65 -16.28 -6.13
C GLN A 92 -2.44 -16.59 -7.61
N VAL A 93 -2.76 -17.81 -8.05
CA VAL A 93 -2.73 -18.20 -9.47
C VAL A 93 -3.60 -17.28 -10.31
N HIS A 94 -4.81 -16.98 -9.84
CA HIS A 94 -5.70 -16.09 -10.60
C HIS A 94 -5.13 -14.68 -10.74
N PHE A 95 -4.56 -14.11 -9.68
CA PHE A 95 -3.88 -12.80 -9.76
C PHE A 95 -2.72 -12.81 -10.76
N LEU A 96 -1.91 -13.88 -10.78
CA LEU A 96 -0.78 -14.02 -11.70
C LEU A 96 -1.19 -14.19 -13.16
N ASN A 97 -2.39 -14.73 -13.42
CA ASN A 97 -2.92 -14.97 -14.76
C ASN A 97 -3.86 -13.86 -15.26
N LEU A 98 -4.02 -12.76 -14.52
CA LEU A 98 -4.86 -11.65 -14.97
C LEU A 98 -4.32 -11.03 -16.27
N PRO A 99 -5.21 -10.67 -17.23
CA PRO A 99 -4.78 -10.04 -18.48
C PRO A 99 -4.12 -8.68 -18.23
N SER A 100 -3.32 -8.21 -19.18
CA SER A 100 -2.44 -7.05 -19.02
C SER A 100 -3.13 -5.80 -18.43
N TYR A 101 -4.35 -5.48 -18.86
CA TYR A 101 -5.11 -4.32 -18.35
C TYR A 101 -5.68 -4.51 -16.93
N ARG A 102 -5.64 -5.74 -16.40
CA ARG A 102 -6.01 -6.10 -15.03
C ARG A 102 -4.81 -6.58 -14.22
N ARG A 103 -3.62 -6.65 -14.81
CA ARG A 103 -2.45 -7.26 -14.19
C ARG A 103 -2.22 -6.81 -12.76
N PHE A 104 -1.62 -7.68 -11.99
CA PHE A 104 -0.99 -7.34 -10.73
C PHE A 104 0.38 -6.69 -11.06
N PRO A 105 0.66 -5.42 -10.70
CA PRO A 105 1.95 -4.82 -10.95
C PRO A 105 3.07 -5.57 -10.22
N ASN A 106 4.13 -5.91 -10.95
CA ASN A 106 5.31 -6.54 -10.35
C ASN A 106 6.12 -5.56 -9.49
N ASP A 107 7.11 -6.05 -8.78
CA ASP A 107 7.90 -5.25 -7.84
C ASP A 107 8.67 -4.13 -8.53
N ASP A 108 9.26 -4.39 -9.70
CA ASP A 108 10.06 -3.38 -10.42
C ASP A 108 9.19 -2.24 -10.93
N GLU A 109 8.04 -2.55 -11.52
CA GLU A 109 7.05 -1.54 -11.95
C GLU A 109 6.57 -0.73 -10.74
N PHE A 110 6.18 -1.41 -9.67
CA PHE A 110 5.65 -0.76 -8.47
C PHE A 110 6.70 0.16 -7.82
N LYS A 111 7.94 -0.30 -7.62
CA LYS A 111 9.03 0.50 -7.06
C LYS A 111 9.32 1.73 -7.91
N ARG A 112 9.41 1.56 -9.23
CA ARG A 112 9.68 2.66 -10.15
C ARG A 112 8.62 3.74 -10.05
N GLU A 113 7.34 3.36 -10.16
CA GLU A 113 6.23 4.30 -10.11
C GLU A 113 6.06 4.94 -8.73
N LEU A 114 6.24 4.18 -7.65
CA LEU A 114 6.10 4.66 -6.27
C LEU A 114 7.08 5.80 -5.95
N LYS A 115 8.31 5.73 -6.49
CA LYS A 115 9.35 6.73 -6.23
C LYS A 115 9.06 8.10 -6.86
N VAL A 116 8.33 8.13 -7.97
CA VAL A 116 8.09 9.36 -8.75
C VAL A 116 6.66 9.88 -8.66
N ARG A 117 5.74 9.07 -8.13
CA ARG A 117 4.33 9.45 -7.99
C ARG A 117 4.14 10.60 -7.01
N ASP A 118 3.25 11.53 -7.35
CA ASP A 118 2.70 12.49 -6.38
C ASP A 118 1.83 11.71 -5.38
N LEU A 119 2.41 11.42 -4.21
CA LEU A 119 1.77 10.66 -3.15
C LEU A 119 1.07 11.56 -2.13
N TYR A 120 1.39 12.84 -2.09
CA TYR A 120 0.73 13.79 -1.20
C TYR A 120 -0.70 14.09 -1.65
N ASN A 121 -0.91 14.26 -2.95
CA ASN A 121 -2.23 14.48 -3.55
C ASN A 121 -2.95 13.16 -3.88
N PHE A 122 -2.39 12.02 -3.49
CA PHE A 122 -2.98 10.71 -3.68
C PHE A 122 -4.29 10.57 -2.89
N ARG A 123 -5.32 9.96 -3.48
CA ARG A 123 -6.67 9.84 -2.89
C ARG A 123 -6.66 9.31 -1.45
N SER A 124 -5.75 8.41 -1.12
CA SER A 124 -5.61 7.77 0.20
C SER A 124 -4.27 8.13 0.85
N ARG A 125 -3.89 9.42 0.81
CA ARG A 125 -2.56 9.88 1.25
C ARG A 125 -2.17 9.49 2.67
N SER A 126 -3.11 9.48 3.61
CA SER A 126 -2.84 9.10 4.99
C SER A 126 -2.66 7.60 5.19
N TYR A 127 -3.24 6.78 4.32
CA TYR A 127 -3.18 5.33 4.39
C TYR A 127 -1.76 4.80 4.21
N TRP A 128 -1.09 5.13 3.09
CA TRP A 128 0.15 4.46 2.72
C TRP A 128 1.31 4.75 3.67
N LEU A 129 1.45 6.01 4.16
CA LEU A 129 2.46 6.35 5.15
C LEU A 129 2.23 5.60 6.47
N ARG A 130 0.98 5.58 6.95
CA ARG A 130 0.64 4.83 8.16
C ARG A 130 0.83 3.33 8.00
N ARG A 131 0.51 2.80 6.82
CA ARG A 131 0.70 1.37 6.55
C ARG A 131 2.18 0.98 6.56
N LEU A 132 3.05 1.81 5.95
CA LEU A 132 4.51 1.63 6.02
C LEU A 132 5.03 1.74 7.46
N GLU A 133 4.59 2.77 8.20
CA GLU A 133 5.02 2.99 9.58
C GLU A 133 4.60 1.84 10.51
N ASN A 134 3.39 1.31 10.33
CA ASN A 134 2.80 0.33 11.23
C ASN A 134 3.13 -1.13 10.90
N ASP A 135 3.82 -1.40 9.80
CA ASP A 135 4.05 -2.77 9.33
C ASP A 135 4.75 -3.65 10.39
N LYS A 136 5.78 -3.12 11.05
CA LYS A 136 6.57 -3.85 12.06
C LYS A 136 6.23 -3.46 13.51
N ARG A 137 5.18 -2.65 13.71
CA ARG A 137 4.81 -2.20 15.06
C ARG A 137 3.81 -3.13 15.71
N ARG A 138 4.02 -3.38 17.03
CA ARG A 138 3.03 -4.09 17.87
C ARG A 138 1.79 -3.24 18.13
N GLU A 139 1.97 -1.92 18.29
CA GLU A 139 0.90 -0.96 18.51
C GLU A 139 0.87 0.04 17.37
N ARG A 140 -0.31 0.24 16.81
CA ARG A 140 -0.51 1.17 15.68
C ARG A 140 -0.31 2.61 16.14
N VAL A 141 0.32 3.37 15.27
CA VAL A 141 0.50 4.81 15.40
C VAL A 141 -0.54 5.48 14.52
N GLU A 142 -1.49 6.21 15.13
CA GLU A 142 -2.64 6.79 14.39
C GLU A 142 -2.62 8.33 14.34
N GLU A 143 -2.05 9.01 15.33
CA GLU A 143 -2.13 10.46 15.50
C GLU A 143 -0.94 11.22 14.87
N PHE A 144 -0.67 10.96 13.59
CA PHE A 144 0.40 11.66 12.88
C PHE A 144 -0.13 12.35 11.64
N THR A 145 0.49 13.48 11.31
CA THR A 145 0.25 14.23 10.09
C THR A 145 1.39 14.06 9.11
N ILE A 146 1.12 14.28 7.83
CA ILE A 146 2.15 14.22 6.80
C ILE A 146 3.01 15.47 6.90
N GLU A 147 4.32 15.28 6.93
CA GLU A 147 5.34 16.32 6.88
C GLU A 147 6.12 16.24 5.57
N HIS A 148 6.38 17.40 4.98
CA HIS A 148 7.35 17.57 3.90
C HIS A 148 8.70 17.90 4.49
N ILE A 149 9.69 17.05 4.29
CA ILE A 149 11.05 17.29 4.80
C ILE A 149 11.62 18.55 4.14
N MET A 150 11.66 18.61 2.81
CA MET A 150 11.82 19.83 2.03
C MET A 150 10.45 20.54 1.99
N PRO A 151 10.32 21.80 2.45
CA PRO A 151 9.02 22.43 2.69
C PRO A 151 8.25 22.75 1.42
N GLN A 152 6.93 22.92 1.56
CA GLN A 152 6.03 23.21 0.44
C GLN A 152 6.11 24.65 -0.08
N ASN A 153 6.71 25.57 0.66
CA ASN A 153 6.82 26.97 0.26
C ASN A 153 7.62 27.10 -1.04
N GLU A 154 7.00 27.61 -2.08
CA GLU A 154 7.67 27.83 -3.38
C GLU A 154 8.83 28.83 -3.27
N ASN A 155 8.77 29.75 -2.28
CA ASN A 155 9.83 30.70 -1.97
C ASN A 155 10.78 30.12 -0.93
N LEU A 156 11.52 29.09 -1.28
CA LEU A 156 12.51 28.48 -0.40
C LEU A 156 13.51 29.49 0.15
N SER A 157 13.91 29.33 1.41
CA SER A 157 14.95 30.15 2.05
C SER A 157 16.30 30.02 1.32
N ALA A 158 17.19 30.98 1.51
CA ALA A 158 18.54 30.93 0.94
C ALA A 158 19.29 29.65 1.33
N LYS A 159 19.14 29.19 2.58
CA LYS A 159 19.72 27.95 3.07
C LYS A 159 19.19 26.71 2.30
N TRP A 160 17.89 26.65 2.02
CA TRP A 160 17.32 25.56 1.22
C TRP A 160 17.81 25.58 -0.23
N ARG A 161 17.92 26.79 -0.83
CA ARG A 161 18.43 26.92 -2.22
C ARG A 161 19.89 26.52 -2.32
N GLU A 162 20.69 26.86 -1.33
CA GLU A 162 22.10 26.46 -1.24
C GLU A 162 22.22 24.92 -1.09
N GLU A 163 21.41 24.31 -0.25
CA GLU A 163 21.41 22.88 0.04
C GLU A 163 20.97 22.04 -1.20
N LEU A 164 19.98 22.51 -1.94
CA LEU A 164 19.49 21.88 -3.17
C LEU A 164 20.34 22.19 -4.40
N GLY A 165 21.14 23.28 -4.36
CA GLY A 165 22.02 23.69 -5.46
C GLY A 165 21.31 24.49 -6.57
N SER A 166 21.99 24.64 -7.71
CA SER A 166 21.52 25.49 -8.84
C SER A 166 20.17 25.06 -9.40
N ASP A 167 19.84 23.78 -9.33
CA ASP A 167 18.63 23.18 -9.89
C ASP A 167 17.46 23.12 -8.90
N TRP A 168 17.52 23.88 -7.80
CA TRP A 168 16.55 23.80 -6.71
C TRP A 168 15.08 23.93 -7.15
N GLN A 169 14.75 24.74 -8.18
CA GLN A 169 13.38 24.88 -8.67
C GLN A 169 12.88 23.59 -9.29
N ARG A 170 13.71 22.90 -10.09
CA ARG A 170 13.37 21.61 -10.69
C ARG A 170 13.20 20.56 -9.59
N ILE A 171 14.17 20.47 -8.68
CA ILE A 171 14.16 19.52 -7.56
C ILE A 171 12.90 19.70 -6.70
N HIS A 172 12.61 20.96 -6.34
CA HIS A 172 11.42 21.29 -5.56
C HIS A 172 10.14 20.85 -6.28
N LYS A 173 10.00 21.21 -7.56
CA LYS A 173 8.82 20.89 -8.37
C LYS A 173 8.63 19.38 -8.56
N GLU A 174 9.70 18.65 -8.82
CA GLU A 174 9.64 17.22 -9.16
C GLU A 174 9.54 16.33 -7.92
N LEU A 175 10.24 16.67 -6.83
CA LEU A 175 10.39 15.78 -5.68
C LEU A 175 9.55 16.15 -4.46
N LEU A 176 8.91 17.32 -4.45
CA LEU A 176 8.16 17.85 -3.30
C LEU A 176 7.18 16.83 -2.73
N HIS A 177 6.36 16.22 -3.57
CA HIS A 177 5.26 15.34 -3.19
C HIS A 177 5.56 13.84 -3.36
N THR A 178 6.84 13.48 -3.52
CA THR A 178 7.26 12.10 -3.76
C THR A 178 7.59 11.37 -2.46
N LEU A 179 7.67 10.04 -2.56
CA LEU A 179 7.98 9.12 -1.46
C LEU A 179 9.20 9.57 -0.64
N GLY A 180 10.27 10.02 -1.31
CA GLY A 180 11.51 10.42 -0.66
C GLY A 180 11.37 11.62 0.27
N ASN A 181 10.49 12.56 -0.04
CA ASN A 181 10.34 13.80 0.70
C ASN A 181 9.20 13.81 1.73
N LEU A 182 8.34 12.78 1.75
CA LEU A 182 7.19 12.71 2.66
C LEU A 182 7.47 11.83 3.88
N THR A 183 7.04 12.29 5.04
CA THR A 183 7.12 11.53 6.29
C THR A 183 5.94 11.82 7.19
N LEU A 184 5.96 11.25 8.41
CA LEU A 184 4.98 11.49 9.46
C LEU A 184 5.59 12.26 10.61
N THR A 185 4.79 13.14 11.22
CA THR A 185 5.17 13.87 12.44
C THR A 185 3.95 14.22 13.28
N ARG A 186 4.18 14.48 14.59
CA ARG A 186 3.22 15.16 15.48
C ARG A 186 3.45 16.68 15.56
N TYR A 187 4.53 17.18 14.95
CA TYR A 187 5.08 18.50 15.21
C TYR A 187 5.20 19.36 13.95
N ASN A 188 4.25 19.26 12.99
CA ASN A 188 4.30 20.04 11.73
C ASN A 188 4.55 21.55 11.95
N SER A 189 3.89 22.13 12.94
CA SER A 189 4.05 23.58 13.24
C SER A 189 5.46 23.93 13.72
N ARG A 190 6.20 22.99 14.32
CA ARG A 190 7.60 23.20 14.75
C ARG A 190 8.57 23.04 13.58
N TYR A 191 8.24 22.22 12.59
CA TYR A 191 9.08 22.02 11.40
C TYR A 191 8.96 23.16 10.41
N SER A 192 7.73 23.49 9.99
CA SER A 192 7.47 24.58 9.07
C SER A 192 8.50 24.65 7.91
N ASP A 193 8.94 25.85 7.53
CA ASP A 193 9.93 26.08 6.46
C ASP A 193 11.40 26.04 6.95
N ARG A 194 11.66 25.54 8.16
CA ARG A 194 13.01 25.50 8.72
C ARG A 194 13.96 24.72 7.82
N PRO A 195 15.25 25.12 7.74
CA PRO A 195 16.30 24.34 7.13
C PRO A 195 16.36 22.91 7.67
N PHE A 196 16.81 21.96 6.85
CA PHE A 196 16.84 20.55 7.25
C PHE A 196 17.61 20.29 8.55
N ALA A 197 18.80 20.89 8.71
CA ALA A 197 19.58 20.75 9.94
C ALA A 197 18.82 21.19 11.19
N GLU A 198 18.02 22.25 11.09
CA GLU A 198 17.17 22.69 12.21
C GLU A 198 16.03 21.67 12.47
N LYS A 199 15.32 21.19 11.43
CA LYS A 199 14.29 20.13 11.57
C LYS A 199 14.86 18.84 12.17
N ARG A 200 16.12 18.54 11.86
CA ARG A 200 16.82 17.37 12.39
C ARG A 200 17.12 17.50 13.88
N ASP A 201 17.68 18.64 14.29
CA ASP A 201 18.35 18.81 15.58
C ASP A 201 17.49 19.47 16.68
N ILE A 202 16.31 20.06 16.37
CA ILE A 202 15.40 20.57 17.40
C ILE A 202 14.93 19.48 18.34
N GLU A 203 14.46 19.86 19.51
CA GLU A 203 13.72 18.96 20.42
C GLU A 203 12.56 18.32 19.66
N ASP A 204 12.41 17.01 19.75
CA ASP A 204 11.46 16.21 18.96
C ASP A 204 11.71 16.22 17.44
N GLY A 205 12.89 16.65 17.00
CA GLY A 205 13.32 16.63 15.61
C GLY A 205 13.58 15.20 15.07
N PHE A 206 13.99 15.12 13.81
CA PHE A 206 14.19 13.81 13.18
C PHE A 206 15.21 12.93 13.89
N LYS A 207 16.21 13.53 14.56
CA LYS A 207 17.23 12.82 15.33
C LYS A 207 16.66 12.02 16.51
N HIS A 208 15.57 12.48 17.08
CA HIS A 208 14.91 11.90 18.25
C HIS A 208 13.56 11.25 17.90
N SER A 209 13.23 11.18 16.64
CA SER A 209 11.95 10.63 16.18
C SER A 209 11.87 9.11 16.41
N PRO A 210 10.81 8.61 17.08
CA PRO A 210 10.62 7.18 17.29
C PRO A 210 9.99 6.47 16.06
N LEU A 211 9.80 7.18 14.95
CA LEU A 211 9.14 6.65 13.77
C LEU A 211 10.10 5.85 12.88
N TYR A 212 9.66 4.67 12.41
CA TYR A 212 10.44 3.87 11.47
C TYR A 212 10.69 4.61 10.14
N LEU A 213 9.72 5.40 9.69
CA LEU A 213 9.88 6.24 8.49
C LEU A 213 11.00 7.27 8.63
N ASN A 214 11.32 7.69 9.86
CA ASN A 214 12.35 8.70 10.14
C ASN A 214 13.73 8.10 10.45
N ILE A 215 13.85 6.76 10.46
CA ILE A 215 15.16 6.11 10.62
C ILE A 215 16.08 6.59 9.51
N GLY A 216 17.29 7.03 9.91
CA GLY A 216 18.30 7.56 9.01
C GLY A 216 18.26 9.07 8.80
N LEU A 217 17.12 9.76 9.05
CA LEU A 217 17.05 11.22 8.90
C LEU A 217 17.94 11.95 9.94
N GLY A 218 18.06 11.42 11.15
CA GLY A 218 18.89 11.99 12.20
C GLY A 218 20.40 11.94 11.90
N GLN A 219 20.83 11.07 11.01
CA GLN A 219 22.23 10.90 10.58
C GLN A 219 22.53 11.61 9.25
N CYS A 220 21.49 12.10 8.55
CA CYS A 220 21.67 12.85 7.32
C CYS A 220 22.28 14.22 7.61
N GLU A 221 23.37 14.57 6.93
CA GLU A 221 24.01 15.88 7.11
C GLU A 221 23.28 16.98 6.32
N LYS A 222 22.76 16.64 5.14
CA LYS A 222 22.04 17.53 4.23
C LYS A 222 20.85 16.84 3.58
N TRP A 223 19.90 17.64 3.09
CA TRP A 223 18.70 17.15 2.41
C TRP A 223 18.66 17.64 0.96
N ASP A 224 19.52 17.06 0.14
CA ASP A 224 19.63 17.35 -1.29
C ASP A 224 18.90 16.32 -2.15
N GLU A 225 18.97 16.46 -3.46
CA GLU A 225 18.34 15.56 -4.43
C GLU A 225 18.80 14.10 -4.20
N ALA A 226 20.08 13.89 -3.95
CA ALA A 226 20.65 12.56 -3.73
C ALA A 226 20.07 11.91 -2.44
N ALA A 227 19.93 12.69 -1.36
CA ALA A 227 19.35 12.20 -0.10
C ALA A 227 17.86 11.83 -0.27
N ILE A 228 17.10 12.64 -1.02
CA ILE A 228 15.69 12.36 -1.32
C ILE A 228 15.57 11.06 -2.12
N HIS A 229 16.38 10.87 -3.16
CA HIS A 229 16.36 9.65 -3.96
C HIS A 229 16.80 8.41 -3.16
N ALA A 230 17.88 8.51 -2.39
CA ALA A 230 18.36 7.40 -1.54
C ALA A 230 17.28 6.96 -0.53
N ARG A 231 16.55 7.92 0.05
CA ARG A 231 15.44 7.61 0.93
C ARG A 231 14.27 6.98 0.18
N ALA A 232 13.94 7.47 -1.02
CA ALA A 232 12.89 6.90 -1.87
C ALA A 232 13.22 5.44 -2.22
N ASP A 233 14.45 5.11 -2.56
CA ASP A 233 14.90 3.75 -2.85
C ASP A 233 14.71 2.84 -1.63
N ARG A 234 15.19 3.26 -0.45
CA ARG A 234 15.02 2.50 0.79
C ARG A 234 13.55 2.24 1.14
N LEU A 235 12.70 3.25 1.01
CA LEU A 235 11.27 3.12 1.31
C LEU A 235 10.54 2.30 0.26
N ALA A 236 10.96 2.31 -1.01
CA ALA A 236 10.40 1.47 -2.06
C ALA A 236 10.73 -0.02 -1.82
N GLU A 237 11.93 -0.35 -1.34
CA GLU A 237 12.26 -1.73 -0.93
C GLU A 237 11.41 -2.19 0.27
N LEU A 238 11.15 -1.32 1.23
CA LEU A 238 10.22 -1.63 2.32
C LEU A 238 8.79 -1.82 1.79
N ALA A 239 8.37 -1.00 0.83
CA ALA A 239 7.02 -1.04 0.28
C ALA A 239 6.68 -2.37 -0.40
N VAL A 240 7.62 -3.00 -1.11
CA VAL A 240 7.39 -4.33 -1.72
C VAL A 240 7.24 -5.44 -0.68
N GLN A 241 7.82 -5.27 0.51
CA GLN A 241 7.63 -6.19 1.64
C GLN A 241 6.27 -6.03 2.29
N VAL A 242 5.75 -4.80 2.33
CA VAL A 242 4.44 -4.46 2.92
C VAL A 242 3.29 -4.84 2.00
N TRP A 243 3.40 -4.48 0.74
CA TRP A 243 2.42 -4.79 -0.31
C TRP A 243 2.98 -5.85 -1.25
N GLN A 244 3.09 -7.07 -0.75
CA GLN A 244 3.67 -8.19 -1.50
C GLN A 244 2.86 -8.52 -2.76
N ALA A 245 3.57 -8.87 -3.83
CA ALA A 245 2.95 -9.49 -5.00
C ALA A 245 2.70 -10.99 -4.73
N PRO A 246 1.71 -11.60 -5.40
CA PRO A 246 1.55 -13.05 -5.35
C PRO A 246 2.79 -13.72 -5.91
N SER A 247 3.25 -14.75 -5.23
CA SER A 247 4.43 -15.54 -5.63
C SER A 247 4.15 -17.01 -5.40
N LEU A 248 4.33 -17.81 -6.45
CA LEU A 248 4.19 -19.25 -6.42
C LEU A 248 5.35 -19.92 -7.15
N PRO A 249 5.78 -21.11 -6.73
CA PRO A 249 6.74 -21.92 -7.48
C PRO A 249 6.25 -22.21 -8.90
N GLU A 250 7.16 -22.26 -9.87
CA GLU A 250 6.82 -22.53 -11.27
C GLU A 250 6.15 -23.89 -11.47
N GLU A 251 6.50 -24.88 -10.65
CA GLU A 251 5.88 -26.21 -10.67
C GLU A 251 4.38 -26.13 -10.35
N VAL A 252 4.01 -25.28 -9.41
CA VAL A 252 2.60 -25.05 -9.04
C VAL A 252 1.86 -24.36 -10.19
N LEU A 253 2.46 -23.32 -10.77
CA LEU A 253 1.87 -22.59 -11.90
C LEU A 253 1.69 -23.51 -13.13
N ALA A 254 2.63 -24.43 -13.38
CA ALA A 254 2.55 -25.39 -14.48
C ALA A 254 1.36 -26.34 -14.34
N VAL A 255 1.02 -26.76 -13.12
CA VAL A 255 -0.16 -27.60 -12.85
C VAL A 255 -1.45 -26.88 -13.28
N TYR A 256 -1.58 -25.58 -12.97
CA TYR A 256 -2.77 -24.81 -13.33
C TYR A 256 -2.85 -24.47 -14.82
N ARG A 257 -1.70 -24.31 -15.53
CA ARG A 257 -1.68 -24.10 -16.98
C ARG A 257 -2.16 -25.31 -17.78
N GLY A 258 -1.99 -26.51 -17.24
CA GLY A 258 -2.40 -27.77 -17.87
C GLY A 258 -3.83 -28.21 -17.55
N GLN A 259 -4.50 -27.55 -16.62
CA GLN A 259 -5.88 -27.89 -16.25
C GLN A 259 -6.85 -27.05 -17.11
N PRO A 260 -7.90 -27.68 -17.72
CA PRO A 260 -9.02 -26.90 -18.23
C PRO A 260 -9.61 -26.10 -17.04
N GLU A 261 -10.05 -24.85 -17.32
CA GLU A 261 -10.68 -24.00 -16.29
C GLU A 261 -11.61 -24.87 -15.41
N ASN A 262 -11.23 -24.98 -14.15
CA ASN A 262 -11.99 -25.84 -13.22
C ASN A 262 -13.38 -25.19 -13.09
N LYS A 263 -14.33 -25.69 -13.85
CA LYS A 263 -15.75 -25.35 -13.73
C LYS A 263 -16.35 -25.95 -12.46
N THR A 264 -15.71 -25.75 -11.33
CA THR A 264 -16.41 -25.83 -10.07
C THR A 264 -17.36 -24.65 -10.07
N SER A 265 -18.58 -24.93 -10.50
CA SER A 265 -19.66 -23.97 -10.59
C SER A 265 -20.00 -23.49 -9.18
N TYR A 266 -19.34 -22.42 -8.77
CA TYR A 266 -19.87 -21.59 -7.70
C TYR A 266 -21.17 -20.99 -8.23
N SER A 267 -22.28 -21.53 -7.77
CA SER A 267 -23.57 -20.92 -7.96
C SER A 267 -23.69 -19.72 -7.02
N LEU A 268 -24.22 -18.59 -7.48
CA LEU A 268 -24.67 -17.51 -6.59
C LEU A 268 -25.68 -18.03 -5.54
N SER A 269 -26.30 -19.21 -5.78
CA SER A 269 -27.12 -19.93 -4.82
C SER A 269 -26.37 -20.38 -3.56
N ASP A 270 -25.04 -20.52 -3.63
CA ASP A 270 -24.20 -20.87 -2.46
C ASP A 270 -24.03 -19.66 -1.51
N TYR A 271 -24.37 -18.47 -1.98
CA TYR A 271 -24.29 -17.21 -1.25
C TYR A 271 -25.56 -16.38 -1.45
N PRO A 272 -26.72 -16.82 -0.89
CA PRO A 272 -28.02 -16.18 -1.13
C PRO A 272 -28.06 -14.69 -0.74
N PHE A 273 -27.20 -14.27 0.20
CA PHE A 273 -27.07 -12.88 0.62
C PHE A 273 -26.40 -11.96 -0.42
N LEU A 274 -25.82 -12.52 -1.51
CA LEU A 274 -25.29 -11.74 -2.62
C LEU A 274 -26.32 -11.52 -3.74
N ALA A 275 -27.41 -12.29 -3.75
CA ALA A 275 -28.45 -12.19 -4.77
C ALA A 275 -29.35 -10.95 -4.59
N ASP A 276 -29.45 -10.42 -3.37
CA ASP A 276 -30.33 -9.30 -3.04
C ASP A 276 -29.66 -7.91 -3.21
N GLY A 277 -28.44 -7.84 -3.71
CA GLY A 277 -27.65 -6.61 -3.78
C GLY A 277 -26.91 -6.34 -5.11
N LEU A 278 -27.24 -7.05 -6.19
CA LEU A 278 -26.70 -6.81 -7.55
C LEU A 278 -27.74 -6.18 -8.45
#